data_5262bbfc70f0c6963abb3e599a34be61
#
_entry.id   5262bbfc70f0c6963abb3e599a34be61
#
_cell.length_a   1.000
_cell.length_b   1.000
_cell.length_c   1.000
_cell.angle_alpha   90.00
_cell.angle_beta   90.00
_cell.angle_gamma   90.00
#
_symmetry.space_group_name_H-M   'P 1'
#
loop_
_entity.id
_entity.type
_entity.pdbx_description
1 polymer ?
#
loop_
_entity_poly.entity_id
_entity_poly.type
_entity_poly.pdbx_seq_one_letter_code
_entity_poly.pdbx_strand_id
1 'polypeptide(L)'
;MGLDCSGRFEEAMITAIVSFVQPNIMTLDLLQQARPYSVYLQRQLDSQRLNLDLMQTWLSRPLTQEDFAHFAPWQTLTDNRDEEAMSRQLRILRRHVMCQIMVRDLCRLAPLSEVTTSITLFADFAVNTALAYAENHYQHMYGKPLGGFTGNEQHLTVVGMGKMGGYELNVSSDIDLIFVFPEAGDTDGKRSKSNVEFFTKVGQKIISLVGDITDEGQVFRVDMRLRPDGDAGALVLSEAALERYLITQGREWERYAWIKGRVISPGNNDIASLVRPFVYRKYLDFDAYEGMRSLHSQIRQEVSKKGMQDNIKLGAG
;
A
#
# COMPACT_ATOMS: atom_id res chain seq x y z
N MET A 1 40.44 -36.44 40.86
CA MET A 1 39.13 -36.18 40.30
C MET A 1 39.25 -34.96 39.35
N GLY A 2 39.60 -35.20 38.12
CA GLY A 2 39.64 -34.14 37.08
C GLY A 2 38.31 -34.11 36.38
N LEU A 3 37.60 -33.03 36.55
CA LEU A 3 36.36 -32.80 35.83
C LEU A 3 36.70 -32.37 34.38
N ASP A 4 36.31 -33.24 33.48
CA ASP A 4 36.39 -33.00 32.03
C ASP A 4 35.47 -31.83 31.63
N CYS A 5 36.03 -30.62 31.59
CA CYS A 5 35.35 -29.39 31.14
C CYS A 5 35.37 -29.21 29.61
N SER A 6 36.15 -30.03 28.88
CA SER A 6 36.28 -29.89 27.42
C SER A 6 35.07 -30.41 26.65
N GLY A 7 34.48 -31.53 27.10
CA GLY A 7 33.32 -32.13 26.43
C GLY A 7 32.03 -31.31 26.50
N ARG A 8 31.80 -30.58 27.59
CA ARG A 8 30.59 -29.73 27.73
C ARG A 8 30.65 -28.45 26.90
N PHE A 9 31.86 -27.92 26.67
CA PHE A 9 32.02 -26.76 25.78
C PHE A 9 31.84 -27.12 24.30
N GLU A 10 32.29 -28.30 23.87
CA GLU A 10 32.09 -28.79 22.52
C GLU A 10 30.63 -29.13 22.26
N GLU A 11 29.92 -29.80 23.18
CA GLU A 11 28.47 -30.07 23.01
C GLU A 11 27.64 -28.78 23.02
N ALA A 12 27.95 -27.81 23.85
CA ALA A 12 27.27 -26.50 23.86
C ALA A 12 27.54 -25.70 22.57
N MET A 13 28.78 -25.76 22.05
CA MET A 13 29.15 -25.12 20.80
C MET A 13 28.53 -25.81 19.59
N ILE A 14 28.49 -27.15 19.57
CA ILE A 14 27.82 -27.92 18.53
C ILE A 14 26.29 -27.70 18.58
N THR A 15 25.67 -27.67 19.75
CA THR A 15 24.26 -27.37 19.95
C THR A 15 23.93 -25.93 19.53
N ALA A 16 24.79 -24.95 19.84
CA ALA A 16 24.64 -23.57 19.39
C ALA A 16 24.84 -23.45 17.87
N ILE A 17 25.80 -24.14 17.27
CA ILE A 17 26.03 -24.17 15.84
C ILE A 17 24.86 -24.88 15.13
N VAL A 18 24.36 -25.98 15.66
CA VAL A 18 23.21 -26.71 15.09
C VAL A 18 21.92 -25.90 15.20
N SER A 19 21.71 -25.18 16.31
CA SER A 19 20.54 -24.26 16.43
C SER A 19 20.64 -23.01 15.54
N PHE A 20 21.86 -22.58 15.16
CA PHE A 20 22.06 -21.47 14.22
C PHE A 20 22.03 -21.92 12.75
N VAL A 21 22.41 -23.15 12.45
CA VAL A 21 22.49 -23.69 11.07
C VAL A 21 21.15 -24.26 10.59
N GLN A 22 20.34 -24.89 11.47
CA GLN A 22 19.07 -25.47 11.06
C GLN A 22 18.04 -24.44 10.51
N PRO A 23 17.84 -23.26 11.11
CA PRO A 23 16.92 -22.27 10.54
C PRO A 23 17.35 -21.77 9.16
N ASN A 24 18.66 -21.56 8.93
CA ASN A 24 19.18 -21.14 7.62
C ASN A 24 18.99 -22.18 6.50
N ILE A 25 19.16 -23.48 6.83
CA ILE A 25 18.94 -24.56 5.88
C ILE A 25 17.47 -24.59 5.47
N MET A 26 16.53 -24.54 6.42
CA MET A 26 15.09 -24.52 6.13
C MET A 26 14.67 -23.32 5.28
N THR A 27 15.24 -22.16 5.54
CA THR A 27 14.97 -20.92 4.74
C THR A 27 15.45 -21.09 3.31
N LEU A 28 16.66 -21.60 3.10
CA LEU A 28 17.23 -21.86 1.78
C LEU A 28 16.43 -22.92 1.04
N ASP A 29 15.98 -23.98 1.71
CA ASP A 29 15.16 -25.04 1.11
C ASP A 29 13.82 -24.47 0.62
N LEU A 30 13.13 -23.65 1.40
CA LEU A 30 11.88 -23.01 0.99
C LEU A 30 12.08 -22.08 -0.21
N LEU A 31 13.15 -21.29 -0.21
CA LEU A 31 13.50 -20.41 -1.32
C LEU A 31 13.78 -21.20 -2.59
N GLN A 32 14.51 -22.32 -2.51
CA GLN A 32 14.80 -23.18 -3.65
C GLN A 32 13.55 -23.94 -4.13
N GLN A 33 12.67 -24.37 -3.22
CA GLN A 33 11.41 -25.00 -3.56
C GLN A 33 10.48 -24.06 -4.34
N ALA A 34 10.38 -22.78 -3.94
CA ALA A 34 9.54 -21.79 -4.60
C ALA A 34 10.15 -21.25 -5.91
N ARG A 35 11.49 -21.28 -6.06
CA ARG A 35 12.22 -20.70 -7.18
C ARG A 35 11.68 -21.06 -8.57
N PRO A 36 11.37 -22.35 -8.91
CA PRO A 36 10.91 -22.73 -10.24
C PRO A 36 9.58 -22.12 -10.66
N TYR A 37 8.78 -21.65 -9.68
CA TYR A 37 7.43 -21.16 -9.91
C TYR A 37 7.35 -19.62 -10.04
N SER A 38 8.45 -18.91 -9.84
CA SER A 38 8.49 -17.44 -9.92
C SER A 38 9.77 -16.91 -10.54
N VAL A 39 9.67 -16.38 -11.76
CA VAL A 39 10.79 -15.70 -12.45
C VAL A 39 11.28 -14.49 -11.65
N TYR A 40 10.38 -13.81 -10.94
CA TYR A 40 10.78 -12.70 -10.06
C TYR A 40 11.66 -13.19 -8.92
N LEU A 41 11.22 -14.22 -8.18
CA LEU A 41 11.99 -14.82 -7.08
C LEU A 41 13.34 -15.34 -7.56
N GLN A 42 13.36 -16.03 -8.71
CA GLN A 42 14.59 -16.53 -9.32
C GLN A 42 15.61 -15.39 -9.54
N ARG A 43 15.17 -14.28 -10.14
CA ARG A 43 16.05 -13.12 -10.37
C ARG A 43 16.59 -12.51 -9.08
N GLN A 44 15.77 -12.45 -8.02
CA GLN A 44 16.22 -11.90 -6.72
C GLN A 44 17.27 -12.82 -6.06
N LEU A 45 17.11 -14.13 -6.16
CA LEU A 45 18.07 -15.11 -5.66
C LEU A 45 19.39 -15.08 -6.44
N ASP A 46 19.31 -15.07 -7.79
CA ASP A 46 20.48 -15.04 -8.65
C ASP A 46 21.30 -13.76 -8.47
N SER A 47 20.64 -12.64 -8.22
CA SER A 47 21.31 -11.34 -7.95
C SER A 47 21.80 -11.18 -6.51
N GLN A 48 21.57 -12.14 -5.63
CA GLN A 48 21.93 -12.12 -4.20
C GLN A 48 21.45 -10.86 -3.45
N ARG A 49 20.27 -10.34 -3.85
CA ARG A 49 19.72 -9.08 -3.28
C ARG A 49 18.82 -9.30 -2.05
N LEU A 50 18.69 -10.53 -1.56
CA LEU A 50 17.89 -10.85 -0.38
C LEU A 50 18.75 -10.93 0.87
N ASN A 51 18.30 -10.29 1.95
CA ASN A 51 18.85 -10.49 3.28
C ASN A 51 18.27 -11.80 3.85
N LEU A 52 19.10 -12.83 3.96
CA LEU A 52 18.67 -14.17 4.38
C LEU A 52 18.26 -14.23 5.86
N ASP A 53 18.87 -13.42 6.73
CA ASP A 53 18.51 -13.37 8.15
C ASP A 53 17.11 -12.78 8.34
N LEU A 54 16.80 -11.72 7.58
CA LEU A 54 15.46 -11.15 7.54
C LEU A 54 14.44 -12.16 6.99
N MET A 55 14.78 -12.83 5.89
CA MET A 55 13.93 -13.85 5.29
C MET A 55 13.67 -15.02 6.24
N GLN A 56 14.65 -15.44 7.03
CA GLN A 56 14.50 -16.48 8.04
C GLN A 56 13.40 -16.12 9.06
N THR A 57 13.44 -14.91 9.57
CA THR A 57 12.43 -14.42 10.52
C THR A 57 11.05 -14.33 9.87
N TRP A 58 10.98 -13.77 8.68
CA TRP A 58 9.72 -13.48 8.00
C TRP A 58 9.04 -14.69 7.37
N LEU A 59 9.78 -15.71 6.97
CA LEU A 59 9.18 -16.94 6.43
C LEU A 59 8.50 -17.80 7.50
N SER A 60 8.81 -17.58 8.77
CA SER A 60 8.23 -18.37 9.88
C SER A 60 6.78 -18.02 10.22
N ARG A 61 6.30 -16.81 9.85
CA ARG A 61 4.98 -16.29 10.23
C ARG A 61 4.43 -15.27 9.22
N PRO A 62 3.13 -14.92 9.31
CA PRO A 62 2.56 -13.79 8.58
C PRO A 62 3.27 -12.47 8.90
N LEU A 63 3.31 -11.56 7.91
CA LEU A 63 3.77 -10.18 8.12
C LEU A 63 2.73 -9.36 8.89
N THR A 64 3.22 -8.46 9.73
CA THR A 64 2.44 -7.49 10.50
C THR A 64 2.91 -6.06 10.23
N GLN A 65 2.17 -5.07 10.69
CA GLN A 65 2.59 -3.67 10.59
C GLN A 65 3.90 -3.40 11.34
N GLU A 66 4.14 -4.10 12.45
CA GLU A 66 5.37 -3.95 13.25
C GLU A 66 6.62 -4.36 12.48
N ASP A 67 6.50 -5.32 11.55
CA ASP A 67 7.62 -5.73 10.70
C ASP A 67 8.14 -4.61 9.81
N PHE A 68 7.29 -3.66 9.47
CA PHE A 68 7.65 -2.51 8.65
C PHE A 68 8.14 -1.32 9.48
N ALA A 69 7.75 -1.22 10.76
CA ALA A 69 8.09 -0.09 11.62
C ALA A 69 9.60 0.08 11.79
N HIS A 70 10.38 -1.00 11.82
CA HIS A 70 11.84 -0.95 11.88
C HIS A 70 12.49 -0.33 10.62
N PHE A 71 11.77 -0.27 9.52
CA PHE A 71 12.20 0.38 8.28
C PHE A 71 11.69 1.82 8.16
N ALA A 72 11.07 2.38 9.19
CA ALA A 72 10.46 3.70 9.21
C ALA A 72 11.20 4.77 10.04
N PRO A 73 12.57 4.90 10.00
CA PRO A 73 13.20 6.06 10.62
C PRO A 73 12.85 7.38 9.89
N TRP A 74 11.99 7.36 8.87
CA TRP A 74 11.80 8.42 7.88
C TRP A 74 10.72 9.43 8.23
N GLN A 75 9.96 9.20 9.29
CA GLN A 75 9.01 10.18 9.82
C GLN A 75 9.70 11.45 10.36
N THR A 76 11.03 11.40 10.55
CA THR A 76 11.83 12.52 11.06
C THR A 76 12.77 13.14 10.02
N LEU A 77 12.79 12.62 8.78
CA LEU A 77 13.70 13.08 7.74
C LEU A 77 13.13 14.30 7.03
N THR A 78 13.94 15.35 6.91
CA THR A 78 13.53 16.66 6.36
C THR A 78 14.38 17.13 5.18
N ASP A 79 15.47 16.42 4.85
CA ASP A 79 16.42 16.83 3.81
C ASP A 79 16.13 16.09 2.46
N ASN A 80 16.37 16.76 1.34
CA ASN A 80 16.23 16.17 0.00
C ASN A 80 17.12 14.93 -0.24
N ARG A 81 18.28 14.83 0.45
CA ARG A 81 19.15 13.65 0.42
C ARG A 81 18.47 12.42 1.01
N ASP A 82 17.53 12.64 1.88
CA ASP A 82 16.76 11.58 2.53
C ASP A 82 15.70 10.99 1.60
N GLU A 83 15.24 11.76 0.59
CA GLU A 83 14.25 11.30 -0.39
C GLU A 83 14.76 10.12 -1.22
N GLU A 84 15.96 10.24 -1.76
CA GLU A 84 16.57 9.17 -2.55
C GLU A 84 16.81 7.92 -1.71
N ALA A 85 17.33 8.10 -0.49
CA ALA A 85 17.55 7.02 0.46
C ALA A 85 16.25 6.32 0.84
N MET A 86 15.18 7.08 1.17
CA MET A 86 13.86 6.54 1.49
C MET A 86 13.24 5.81 0.29
N SER A 87 13.26 6.44 -0.88
CA SER A 87 12.75 5.86 -2.13
C SER A 87 13.43 4.52 -2.43
N ARG A 88 14.75 4.45 -2.28
CA ARG A 88 15.53 3.23 -2.46
C ARG A 88 15.15 2.17 -1.43
N GLN A 89 15.04 2.55 -0.15
CA GLN A 89 14.72 1.61 0.93
C GLN A 89 13.30 1.02 0.79
N LEU A 90 12.30 1.81 0.39
CA LEU A 90 10.95 1.30 0.11
C LEU A 90 10.97 0.19 -0.95
N ARG A 91 11.80 0.32 -1.98
CA ARG A 91 11.95 -0.69 -3.03
C ARG A 91 12.68 -1.93 -2.57
N ILE A 92 13.72 -1.74 -1.76
CA ILE A 92 14.43 -2.86 -1.11
C ILE A 92 13.48 -3.61 -0.18
N LEU A 93 12.71 -2.90 0.64
CA LEU A 93 11.70 -3.50 1.52
C LEU A 93 10.65 -4.27 0.72
N ARG A 94 10.10 -3.66 -0.34
CA ARG A 94 9.17 -4.33 -1.25
C ARG A 94 9.71 -5.66 -1.77
N ARG A 95 10.98 -5.68 -2.14
CA ARG A 95 11.64 -6.91 -2.64
C ARG A 95 11.54 -8.04 -1.62
N HIS A 96 11.88 -7.77 -0.36
CA HIS A 96 11.83 -8.76 0.70
C HIS A 96 10.39 -9.20 1.01
N VAL A 97 9.47 -8.24 1.11
CA VAL A 97 8.03 -8.49 1.33
C VAL A 97 7.46 -9.38 0.23
N MET A 98 7.69 -9.03 -1.04
CA MET A 98 7.16 -9.81 -2.16
C MET A 98 7.78 -11.22 -2.22
N CYS A 99 9.07 -11.36 -1.94
CA CYS A 99 9.71 -12.67 -1.87
C CYS A 99 9.15 -13.52 -0.73
N GLN A 100 8.97 -12.94 0.46
CA GLN A 100 8.36 -13.64 1.60
C GLN A 100 6.95 -14.14 1.26
N ILE A 101 6.09 -13.26 0.73
CA ILE A 101 4.71 -13.60 0.35
C ILE A 101 4.70 -14.71 -0.71
N MET A 102 5.50 -14.57 -1.77
CA MET A 102 5.56 -15.56 -2.84
C MET A 102 6.04 -16.92 -2.33
N VAL A 103 7.06 -16.96 -1.47
CA VAL A 103 7.56 -18.23 -0.93
C VAL A 103 6.50 -18.89 -0.04
N ARG A 104 5.86 -18.15 0.85
CA ARG A 104 4.82 -18.69 1.72
C ARG A 104 3.61 -19.21 0.91
N ASP A 105 3.20 -18.47 -0.12
CA ASP A 105 2.11 -18.88 -1.01
C ASP A 105 2.48 -20.13 -1.81
N LEU A 106 3.60 -20.11 -2.54
CA LEU A 106 4.04 -21.22 -3.41
C LEU A 106 4.39 -22.49 -2.64
N CYS A 107 4.91 -22.36 -1.42
CA CYS A 107 5.17 -23.49 -0.52
C CYS A 107 3.94 -23.89 0.31
N ARG A 108 2.76 -23.30 0.08
CA ARG A 108 1.49 -23.59 0.79
C ARG A 108 1.56 -23.36 2.30
N LEU A 109 2.36 -22.38 2.72
CA LEU A 109 2.50 -21.97 4.13
C LEU A 109 1.48 -20.88 4.52
N ALA A 110 0.87 -20.21 3.54
CA ALA A 110 -0.06 -19.13 3.72
C ALA A 110 -1.39 -19.38 3.00
N PRO A 111 -2.54 -19.15 3.62
CA PRO A 111 -3.82 -19.07 2.92
C PRO A 111 -3.90 -17.77 2.09
N LEU A 112 -4.78 -17.73 1.10
CA LEU A 112 -4.99 -16.56 0.24
C LEU A 112 -5.25 -15.27 1.04
N SER A 113 -6.00 -15.36 2.12
CA SER A 113 -6.29 -14.21 3.01
C SER A 113 -5.02 -13.61 3.64
N GLU A 114 -4.04 -14.44 4.02
CA GLU A 114 -2.74 -13.96 4.51
C GLU A 114 -1.98 -13.23 3.40
N VAL A 115 -1.93 -13.81 2.20
CA VAL A 115 -1.25 -13.24 1.03
C VAL A 115 -1.79 -11.84 0.74
N THR A 116 -3.10 -11.69 0.58
CA THR A 116 -3.73 -10.42 0.23
C THR A 116 -3.63 -9.39 1.36
N THR A 117 -3.77 -9.82 2.61
CA THR A 117 -3.60 -8.94 3.78
C THR A 117 -2.16 -8.42 3.87
N SER A 118 -1.16 -9.28 3.74
CA SER A 118 0.25 -8.89 3.84
C SER A 118 0.64 -7.88 2.76
N ILE A 119 0.17 -8.07 1.52
CA ILE A 119 0.41 -7.11 0.43
C ILE A 119 -0.26 -5.76 0.74
N THR A 120 -1.49 -5.79 1.26
CA THR A 120 -2.24 -4.57 1.55
C THR A 120 -1.63 -3.81 2.72
N LEU A 121 -1.19 -4.49 3.79
CA LEU A 121 -0.46 -3.86 4.90
C LEU A 121 0.82 -3.18 4.43
N PHE A 122 1.56 -3.81 3.52
CA PHE A 122 2.74 -3.19 2.94
C PHE A 122 2.40 -1.97 2.07
N ALA A 123 1.32 -2.04 1.29
CA ALA A 123 0.85 -0.91 0.49
C ALA A 123 0.44 0.29 1.38
N ASP A 124 -0.32 0.03 2.45
CA ASP A 124 -0.69 1.03 3.45
C ASP A 124 0.56 1.68 4.06
N PHE A 125 1.54 0.87 4.46
CA PHE A 125 2.80 1.36 5.01
C PHE A 125 3.57 2.24 4.01
N ALA A 126 3.72 1.80 2.77
CA ALA A 126 4.47 2.52 1.74
C ALA A 126 3.84 3.88 1.41
N VAL A 127 2.50 3.92 1.27
CA VAL A 127 1.76 5.17 1.02
C VAL A 127 1.84 6.11 2.21
N ASN A 128 1.68 5.62 3.43
CA ASN A 128 1.78 6.45 4.65
C ASN A 128 3.18 7.00 4.88
N THR A 129 4.21 6.22 4.56
CA THR A 129 5.61 6.69 4.61
C THR A 129 5.84 7.82 3.59
N ALA A 130 5.36 7.65 2.35
CA ALA A 130 5.45 8.67 1.32
C ALA A 130 4.65 9.93 1.67
N LEU A 131 3.46 9.78 2.27
CA LEU A 131 2.63 10.88 2.75
C LEU A 131 3.35 11.69 3.83
N ALA A 132 3.83 11.04 4.88
CA ALA A 132 4.53 11.71 5.99
C ALA A 132 5.75 12.50 5.49
N TYR A 133 6.55 11.90 4.60
CA TYR A 133 7.67 12.59 3.97
C TYR A 133 7.22 13.80 3.15
N ALA A 134 6.22 13.63 2.28
CA ALA A 134 5.76 14.69 1.38
C ALA A 134 5.16 15.89 2.15
N GLU A 135 4.34 15.63 3.18
CA GLU A 135 3.80 16.69 4.03
C GLU A 135 4.93 17.46 4.74
N ASN A 136 5.85 16.77 5.41
CA ASN A 136 6.99 17.38 6.08
C ASN A 136 7.84 18.21 5.12
N HIS A 137 8.18 17.67 3.96
CA HIS A 137 8.97 18.34 2.94
C HIS A 137 8.32 19.67 2.49
N TYR A 138 7.04 19.65 2.17
CA TYR A 138 6.34 20.84 1.70
C TYR A 138 5.96 21.81 2.82
N GLN A 139 5.74 21.33 4.05
CA GLN A 139 5.57 22.21 5.21
C GLN A 139 6.84 23.02 5.50
N HIS A 140 8.02 22.45 5.34
CA HIS A 140 9.28 23.21 5.46
C HIS A 140 9.42 24.29 4.39
N MET A 141 8.88 24.05 3.19
CA MET A 141 8.98 25.00 2.08
C MET A 141 7.92 26.12 2.12
N TYR A 142 6.70 25.79 2.52
CA TYR A 142 5.53 26.66 2.36
C TYR A 142 4.82 27.00 3.67
N GLY A 143 5.21 26.39 4.78
CA GLY A 143 4.49 26.46 6.05
C GLY A 143 3.40 25.39 6.16
N LYS A 144 2.70 25.40 7.28
CA LYS A 144 1.61 24.45 7.58
C LYS A 144 0.34 24.86 6.84
N PRO A 145 -0.35 23.92 6.18
CA PRO A 145 -1.64 24.20 5.57
C PRO A 145 -2.69 24.40 6.67
N LEU A 146 -3.37 25.54 6.68
CA LEU A 146 -4.39 25.89 7.66
C LEU A 146 -5.76 25.95 6.98
N GLY A 147 -6.80 25.54 7.71
CA GLY A 147 -8.18 25.68 7.29
C GLY A 147 -8.62 27.17 7.31
N GLY A 148 -9.24 27.65 6.23
CA GLY A 148 -9.65 29.04 6.13
C GLY A 148 -10.80 29.40 7.07
N PHE A 149 -11.61 28.43 7.49
CA PHE A 149 -12.70 28.63 8.45
C PHE A 149 -12.30 28.26 9.88
N THR A 150 -11.67 27.08 10.07
CA THR A 150 -11.30 26.59 11.40
C THR A 150 -9.97 27.14 11.91
N GLY A 151 -9.06 27.55 11.03
CA GLY A 151 -7.69 27.89 11.37
C GLY A 151 -6.83 26.71 11.81
N ASN A 152 -7.36 25.48 11.81
CA ASN A 152 -6.64 24.30 12.22
C ASN A 152 -5.68 23.80 11.13
N GLU A 153 -4.58 23.18 11.54
CA GLU A 153 -3.67 22.48 10.62
C GLU A 153 -4.43 21.37 9.88
N GLN A 154 -4.21 21.31 8.57
CA GLN A 154 -4.85 20.35 7.66
C GLN A 154 -3.88 19.25 7.26
N HIS A 155 -4.38 18.03 7.07
CA HIS A 155 -3.63 16.87 6.60
C HIS A 155 -4.35 16.20 5.43
N LEU A 156 -3.57 15.60 4.53
CA LEU A 156 -4.13 14.87 3.41
C LEU A 156 -4.71 13.53 3.86
N THR A 157 -5.97 13.31 3.55
CA THR A 157 -6.61 12.00 3.68
C THR A 157 -6.38 11.20 2.41
N VAL A 158 -5.82 10.03 2.55
CA VAL A 158 -5.64 9.07 1.47
C VAL A 158 -6.65 7.95 1.60
N VAL A 159 -7.44 7.73 0.56
CA VAL A 159 -8.43 6.66 0.49
C VAL A 159 -7.92 5.60 -0.48
N GLY A 160 -7.74 4.38 0.02
CA GLY A 160 -7.49 3.20 -0.81
C GLY A 160 -8.82 2.67 -1.34
N MET A 161 -8.88 2.47 -2.66
CA MET A 161 -10.05 2.01 -3.37
C MET A 161 -9.88 0.57 -3.87
N GLY A 162 -10.94 0.01 -4.42
CA GLY A 162 -10.89 -1.29 -5.10
C GLY A 162 -10.30 -2.41 -4.24
N LYS A 163 -9.31 -3.11 -4.78
CA LYS A 163 -8.64 -4.21 -4.06
C LYS A 163 -7.87 -3.74 -2.83
N MET A 164 -7.29 -2.54 -2.87
CA MET A 164 -6.57 -1.99 -1.71
C MET A 164 -7.53 -1.70 -0.56
N GLY A 165 -8.66 -1.08 -0.85
CA GLY A 165 -9.67 -0.79 0.16
C GLY A 165 -10.25 -2.05 0.79
N GLY A 166 -10.46 -3.12 -0.01
CA GLY A 166 -11.03 -4.40 0.42
C GLY A 166 -10.06 -5.41 1.01
N TYR A 167 -8.76 -5.09 1.19
CA TYR A 167 -7.72 -6.04 1.59
C TYR A 167 -7.55 -7.22 0.61
N GLU A 168 -7.68 -6.94 -0.70
CA GLU A 168 -7.68 -7.94 -1.76
C GLU A 168 -6.51 -7.77 -2.75
N LEU A 169 -5.47 -7.01 -2.38
CA LEU A 169 -4.31 -6.83 -3.26
C LEU A 169 -3.59 -8.17 -3.49
N ASN A 170 -3.18 -8.41 -4.72
CA ASN A 170 -2.28 -9.49 -5.09
C ASN A 170 -0.92 -8.93 -5.55
N VAL A 171 0.07 -9.81 -5.75
CA VAL A 171 1.46 -9.44 -6.10
C VAL A 171 1.60 -8.58 -7.36
N SER A 172 0.60 -8.55 -8.23
CA SER A 172 0.59 -7.80 -9.48
C SER A 172 -0.46 -6.69 -9.52
N SER A 173 -1.15 -6.42 -8.41
CA SER A 173 -2.19 -5.38 -8.34
C SER A 173 -1.58 -3.99 -8.43
N ASP A 174 -2.32 -3.11 -9.08
CA ASP A 174 -2.15 -1.68 -8.93
C ASP A 174 -2.83 -1.24 -7.64
N ILE A 175 -2.46 -0.09 -7.09
CA ILE A 175 -3.14 0.54 -5.97
C ILE A 175 -3.97 1.71 -6.48
N ASP A 176 -5.27 1.67 -6.20
CA ASP A 176 -6.21 2.71 -6.56
C ASP A 176 -6.32 3.70 -5.40
N LEU A 177 -6.05 4.98 -5.62
CA LEU A 177 -6.04 6.01 -4.58
C LEU A 177 -6.96 7.18 -4.92
N ILE A 178 -7.55 7.79 -3.87
CA ILE A 178 -8.21 9.10 -3.93
C ILE A 178 -7.62 9.97 -2.83
N PHE A 179 -7.34 11.24 -3.15
CA PHE A 179 -6.78 12.22 -2.24
C PHE A 179 -7.81 13.28 -1.87
N VAL A 180 -8.04 13.44 -0.57
CA VAL A 180 -9.01 14.39 -0.04
C VAL A 180 -8.36 15.20 1.09
N PHE A 181 -8.61 16.49 1.16
CA PHE A 181 -8.20 17.32 2.29
C PHE A 181 -9.42 18.01 2.92
N PRO A 182 -9.39 18.30 4.24
CA PRO A 182 -10.61 18.73 4.94
C PRO A 182 -11.15 20.06 4.43
N GLU A 183 -10.33 21.12 4.42
CA GLU A 183 -10.81 22.47 4.26
C GLU A 183 -9.93 23.32 3.33
N ALA A 184 -10.57 24.15 2.52
CA ALA A 184 -9.87 25.17 1.75
C ALA A 184 -9.22 26.20 2.70
N GLY A 185 -8.09 26.76 2.30
CA GLY A 185 -7.30 27.73 3.06
C GLY A 185 -5.93 27.90 2.45
N ASP A 186 -5.00 28.41 3.21
CA ASP A 186 -3.65 28.72 2.76
C ASP A 186 -2.62 28.25 3.79
N THR A 187 -1.37 28.05 3.34
CA THR A 187 -0.25 27.77 4.25
C THR A 187 0.24 29.02 4.96
N ASP A 188 0.75 28.88 6.19
CA ASP A 188 1.19 29.99 7.05
C ASP A 188 2.64 30.46 6.80
N GLY A 189 3.34 29.88 5.83
CA GLY A 189 4.72 30.21 5.55
C GLY A 189 4.92 31.48 4.70
N LYS A 190 6.17 31.93 4.61
CA LYS A 190 6.53 33.11 3.80
C LYS A 190 6.23 32.99 2.31
N ARG A 191 6.20 31.73 1.79
CA ARG A 191 5.85 31.39 0.40
C ARG A 191 4.49 30.70 0.38
N SER A 192 3.49 31.35 0.96
CA SER A 192 2.16 30.78 1.12
C SER A 192 1.62 30.18 -0.19
N LYS A 193 0.92 29.08 -0.07
CA LYS A 193 0.23 28.34 -1.11
C LYS A 193 -1.18 28.02 -0.65
N SER A 194 -2.13 28.02 -1.59
CA SER A 194 -3.46 27.50 -1.27
C SER A 194 -3.37 26.01 -0.89
N ASN A 195 -4.30 25.55 -0.02
CA ASN A 195 -4.36 24.13 0.38
C ASN A 195 -4.50 23.21 -0.84
N VAL A 196 -5.21 23.63 -1.88
CA VAL A 196 -5.29 22.88 -3.14
C VAL A 196 -3.92 22.71 -3.80
N GLU A 197 -3.14 23.81 -3.93
CA GLU A 197 -1.79 23.76 -4.51
C GLU A 197 -0.83 22.94 -3.64
N PHE A 198 -0.90 23.12 -2.31
CA PHE A 198 -0.08 22.40 -1.36
C PHE A 198 -0.33 20.89 -1.45
N PHE A 199 -1.58 20.43 -1.30
CA PHE A 199 -1.91 19.03 -1.31
C PHE A 199 -1.79 18.39 -2.70
N THR A 200 -1.93 19.17 -3.79
CA THR A 200 -1.59 18.69 -5.13
C THR A 200 -0.12 18.31 -5.23
N LYS A 201 0.78 19.12 -4.67
CA LYS A 201 2.21 18.80 -4.62
C LYS A 201 2.50 17.56 -3.74
N VAL A 202 1.83 17.48 -2.59
CA VAL A 202 1.91 16.29 -1.70
C VAL A 202 1.47 15.04 -2.45
N GLY A 203 0.31 15.06 -3.11
CA GLY A 203 -0.21 13.93 -3.87
C GLY A 203 0.71 13.51 -5.03
N GLN A 204 1.24 14.49 -5.80
CA GLN A 204 2.22 14.22 -6.86
C GLN A 204 3.48 13.55 -6.31
N LYS A 205 3.97 14.00 -5.15
CA LYS A 205 5.15 13.43 -4.50
C LYS A 205 4.89 11.99 -4.03
N ILE A 206 3.71 11.70 -3.47
CA ILE A 206 3.33 10.33 -3.09
C ILE A 206 3.34 9.42 -4.33
N ILE A 207 2.72 9.87 -5.43
CA ILE A 207 2.67 9.09 -6.67
C ILE A 207 4.07 8.80 -7.19
N SER A 208 4.97 9.80 -7.21
CA SER A 208 6.35 9.61 -7.66
C SER A 208 7.13 8.67 -6.75
N LEU A 209 7.10 8.87 -5.42
CA LEU A 209 7.83 8.04 -4.47
C LEU A 209 7.43 6.55 -4.53
N VAL A 210 6.15 6.28 -4.71
CA VAL A 210 5.61 4.92 -4.78
C VAL A 210 5.63 4.35 -6.19
N GLY A 211 5.36 5.21 -7.20
CA GLY A 211 5.08 4.80 -8.56
C GLY A 211 6.26 4.83 -9.53
N ASP A 212 7.29 5.63 -9.32
CA ASP A 212 8.38 5.75 -10.26
C ASP A 212 9.26 4.49 -10.31
N ILE A 213 9.74 4.16 -11.51
CA ILE A 213 10.65 3.03 -11.74
C ILE A 213 12.08 3.54 -11.58
N THR A 214 12.83 2.91 -10.69
CA THR A 214 14.27 3.16 -10.46
C THR A 214 15.08 1.89 -10.70
N ASP A 215 16.39 1.95 -10.53
CA ASP A 215 17.29 0.77 -10.61
C ASP A 215 16.91 -0.34 -9.61
N GLU A 216 16.27 0.02 -8.49
CA GLU A 216 15.76 -0.95 -7.50
C GLU A 216 14.33 -1.42 -7.82
N GLY A 217 13.73 -0.92 -8.91
CA GLY A 217 12.37 -1.23 -9.36
C GLY A 217 11.35 -0.18 -8.94
N GLN A 218 10.11 -0.61 -8.78
CA GLN A 218 8.93 0.19 -8.43
C GLN A 218 8.30 -0.36 -7.16
N VAL A 219 7.71 0.50 -6.31
CA VAL A 219 6.98 0.01 -5.13
C VAL A 219 5.61 -0.54 -5.55
N PHE A 220 4.73 0.32 -6.08
CA PHE A 220 3.46 -0.08 -6.69
C PHE A 220 3.17 0.80 -7.90
N ARG A 221 2.41 0.27 -8.86
CA ARG A 221 1.74 1.11 -9.85
C ARG A 221 0.57 1.81 -9.15
N VAL A 222 0.50 3.14 -9.29
CA VAL A 222 -0.55 3.96 -8.71
C VAL A 222 -1.58 4.28 -9.77
N ASP A 223 -2.85 4.01 -9.49
CA ASP A 223 -3.97 4.36 -10.34
C ASP A 223 -4.85 5.41 -9.64
N MET A 224 -5.05 6.55 -10.30
CA MET A 224 -5.83 7.66 -9.79
C MET A 224 -7.18 7.82 -10.52
N ARG A 225 -7.54 6.89 -11.42
CA ARG A 225 -8.72 7.02 -12.31
C ARG A 225 -10.06 6.86 -11.60
N LEU A 226 -10.08 6.32 -10.38
CA LEU A 226 -11.30 6.23 -9.56
C LEU A 226 -11.64 7.54 -8.83
N ARG A 227 -10.79 8.59 -8.96
CA ARG A 227 -11.13 9.91 -8.43
C ARG A 227 -12.25 10.58 -9.22
N PRO A 228 -12.99 11.54 -8.64
CA PRO A 228 -13.99 12.34 -9.36
C PRO A 228 -13.47 12.87 -10.69
N ASP A 229 -14.27 12.71 -11.75
CA ASP A 229 -13.95 13.05 -13.15
C ASP A 229 -12.75 12.30 -13.75
N GLY A 230 -12.23 11.26 -13.07
CA GLY A 230 -11.14 10.42 -13.56
C GLY A 230 -9.90 11.24 -13.92
N ASP A 231 -9.30 10.99 -15.08
CA ASP A 231 -8.07 11.66 -15.51
C ASP A 231 -8.25 13.15 -15.83
N ALA A 232 -9.48 13.60 -16.11
CA ALA A 232 -9.78 15.02 -16.35
C ALA A 232 -9.98 15.80 -15.04
N GLY A 233 -10.22 15.11 -13.92
CA GLY A 233 -10.50 15.72 -12.63
C GLY A 233 -9.25 16.19 -11.87
N ALA A 234 -9.46 17.03 -10.86
CA ALA A 234 -8.41 17.47 -9.97
C ALA A 234 -7.76 16.28 -9.25
N LEU A 235 -6.46 16.36 -9.01
CA LEU A 235 -5.71 15.30 -8.32
C LEU A 235 -6.14 15.18 -6.85
N VAL A 236 -6.45 16.31 -6.22
CA VAL A 236 -6.91 16.40 -4.83
C VAL A 236 -8.20 17.19 -4.76
N LEU A 237 -9.09 16.83 -3.84
CA LEU A 237 -10.35 17.54 -3.60
C LEU A 237 -10.46 17.92 -2.13
N SER A 238 -11.12 19.07 -1.85
CA SER A 238 -11.60 19.30 -0.49
C SER A 238 -12.80 18.39 -0.18
N GLU A 239 -13.06 18.12 1.09
CA GLU A 239 -14.24 17.35 1.52
C GLU A 239 -15.54 17.94 0.95
N ALA A 240 -15.68 19.28 1.00
CA ALA A 240 -16.84 19.95 0.42
C ALA A 240 -16.96 19.79 -1.10
N ALA A 241 -15.83 19.73 -1.82
CA ALA A 241 -15.84 19.48 -3.27
C ALA A 241 -16.22 18.02 -3.58
N LEU A 242 -15.70 17.07 -2.81
CA LEU A 242 -16.05 15.66 -2.93
C LEU A 242 -17.55 15.44 -2.65
N GLU A 243 -18.06 15.98 -1.55
CA GLU A 243 -19.50 15.89 -1.20
C GLU A 243 -20.37 16.43 -2.32
N ARG A 244 -20.09 17.64 -2.80
CA ARG A 244 -20.82 18.25 -3.91
C ARG A 244 -20.81 17.38 -5.16
N TYR A 245 -19.65 16.84 -5.52
CA TYR A 245 -19.53 15.94 -6.65
C TYR A 245 -20.40 14.69 -6.50
N LEU A 246 -20.32 14.01 -5.35
CA LEU A 246 -21.08 12.79 -5.08
C LEU A 246 -22.60 13.04 -5.13
N ILE A 247 -23.06 14.21 -4.67
CA ILE A 247 -24.48 14.59 -4.71
C ILE A 247 -24.97 14.93 -6.12
N THR A 248 -24.14 15.66 -6.90
CA THR A 248 -24.62 16.26 -8.17
C THR A 248 -24.24 15.46 -9.41
N GLN A 249 -23.13 14.72 -9.36
CA GLN A 249 -22.53 14.03 -10.53
C GLN A 249 -22.20 12.57 -10.28
N GLY A 250 -22.21 12.13 -9.02
CA GLY A 250 -21.83 10.77 -8.63
C GLY A 250 -22.63 9.71 -9.40
N ARG A 251 -21.92 8.80 -10.07
CA ARG A 251 -22.48 7.76 -10.93
C ARG A 251 -22.66 6.44 -10.18
N GLU A 252 -23.49 5.54 -10.68
CA GLU A 252 -23.75 4.23 -10.05
C GLU A 252 -22.47 3.38 -9.93
N TRP A 253 -21.57 3.41 -10.91
CA TRP A 253 -20.32 2.67 -10.83
C TRP A 253 -19.37 3.23 -9.75
N GLU A 254 -19.39 4.54 -9.50
CA GLU A 254 -18.61 5.16 -8.42
C GLU A 254 -19.17 4.76 -7.07
N ARG A 255 -20.50 4.70 -6.93
CA ARG A 255 -21.16 4.17 -5.73
C ARG A 255 -20.66 2.76 -5.43
N TYR A 256 -20.62 1.89 -6.44
CA TYR A 256 -20.10 0.54 -6.30
C TYR A 256 -18.61 0.53 -5.90
N ALA A 257 -17.79 1.39 -6.52
CA ALA A 257 -16.37 1.50 -6.18
C ALA A 257 -16.16 1.96 -4.72
N TRP A 258 -16.95 2.92 -4.25
CA TRP A 258 -16.87 3.44 -2.88
C TRP A 258 -17.30 2.45 -1.79
N ILE A 259 -18.02 1.36 -2.10
CA ILE A 259 -18.31 0.28 -1.13
C ILE A 259 -17.03 -0.27 -0.51
N LYS A 260 -15.95 -0.36 -1.29
CA LYS A 260 -14.63 -0.82 -0.85
C LYS A 260 -13.69 0.31 -0.47
N GLY A 261 -14.14 1.57 -0.48
CA GLY A 261 -13.32 2.71 -0.09
C GLY A 261 -12.93 2.64 1.40
N ARG A 262 -11.63 2.74 1.70
CA ARG A 262 -11.07 2.71 3.05
C ARG A 262 -10.04 3.82 3.24
N VAL A 263 -10.21 4.63 4.29
CA VAL A 263 -9.17 5.59 4.69
C VAL A 263 -7.95 4.81 5.18
N ILE A 264 -6.79 5.11 4.60
CA ILE A 264 -5.52 4.44 4.91
C ILE A 264 -4.52 5.37 5.61
N SER A 265 -4.66 6.70 5.44
CA SER A 265 -3.82 7.68 6.14
C SER A 265 -4.22 7.81 7.62
N PRO A 266 -3.26 8.18 8.50
CA PRO A 266 -3.59 8.52 9.87
C PRO A 266 -4.41 9.82 9.92
N GLY A 267 -5.26 9.97 10.93
CA GLY A 267 -6.07 11.17 11.15
C GLY A 267 -7.53 10.84 11.45
N ASN A 268 -8.28 11.88 11.84
CA ASN A 268 -9.68 11.74 12.28
C ASN A 268 -10.68 12.19 11.20
N ASN A 269 -10.28 12.26 9.94
CA ASN A 269 -11.18 12.69 8.87
C ASN A 269 -12.23 11.62 8.61
N ASP A 270 -13.50 11.96 8.86
CA ASP A 270 -14.61 11.04 8.70
C ASP A 270 -15.16 11.04 7.27
N ILE A 271 -14.28 10.68 6.33
CA ILE A 271 -14.69 10.49 4.92
C ILE A 271 -15.79 9.44 4.80
N ALA A 272 -15.82 8.47 5.72
CA ALA A 272 -16.85 7.44 5.72
C ALA A 272 -18.25 8.05 5.93
N SER A 273 -18.41 8.99 6.86
CA SER A 273 -19.69 9.69 7.09
C SER A 273 -20.09 10.55 5.89
N LEU A 274 -19.12 11.21 5.22
CA LEU A 274 -19.37 12.00 4.01
C LEU A 274 -19.87 11.13 2.85
N VAL A 275 -19.26 9.97 2.65
CA VAL A 275 -19.54 9.08 1.51
C VAL A 275 -20.74 8.17 1.76
N ARG A 276 -21.03 7.85 3.03
CA ARG A 276 -22.10 6.91 3.41
C ARG A 276 -23.47 7.22 2.81
N PRO A 277 -23.99 8.49 2.80
CA PRO A 277 -25.27 8.80 2.17
C PRO A 277 -25.31 8.54 0.66
N PHE A 278 -24.15 8.67 -0.02
CA PHE A 278 -24.04 8.37 -1.43
C PHE A 278 -24.04 6.86 -1.69
N VAL A 279 -23.30 6.09 -0.89
CA VAL A 279 -23.16 4.63 -1.06
C VAL A 279 -24.44 3.90 -0.61
N TYR A 280 -24.96 4.25 0.59
CA TYR A 280 -26.08 3.55 1.22
C TYR A 280 -27.31 4.45 1.26
N ARG A 281 -28.23 4.25 0.34
CA ARG A 281 -29.54 4.93 0.38
C ARG A 281 -30.41 4.37 1.48
N LYS A 282 -31.21 5.25 2.10
CA LYS A 282 -32.14 4.90 3.18
C LYS A 282 -33.23 3.90 2.75
N TYR A 283 -33.56 3.86 1.47
CA TYR A 283 -34.58 2.97 0.92
C TYR A 283 -33.95 2.01 -0.10
N LEU A 284 -34.49 0.78 -0.17
CA LEU A 284 -34.12 -0.21 -1.18
C LEU A 284 -34.30 0.39 -2.59
N ASP A 285 -33.21 0.64 -3.23
CA ASP A 285 -33.17 1.15 -4.60
C ASP A 285 -33.03 -0.06 -5.55
N PHE A 286 -34.16 -0.56 -6.04
CA PHE A 286 -34.18 -1.69 -6.96
C PHE A 286 -33.44 -1.37 -8.26
N ASP A 287 -33.47 -0.12 -8.73
CA ASP A 287 -32.77 0.33 -9.92
C ASP A 287 -31.24 0.25 -9.72
N ALA A 288 -30.74 0.55 -8.51
CA ALA A 288 -29.32 0.39 -8.17
C ALA A 288 -28.88 -1.09 -8.17
N TYR A 289 -29.74 -2.00 -7.69
CA TYR A 289 -29.48 -3.45 -7.77
C TYR A 289 -29.44 -3.93 -9.23
N GLU A 290 -30.35 -3.45 -10.06
CA GLU A 290 -30.40 -3.79 -11.49
C GLU A 290 -29.19 -3.20 -12.21
N GLY A 291 -28.79 -1.96 -11.91
CA GLY A 291 -27.57 -1.33 -12.40
C GLY A 291 -26.31 -2.11 -12.04
N MET A 292 -26.18 -2.56 -10.79
CA MET A 292 -25.05 -3.40 -10.33
C MET A 292 -24.99 -4.74 -11.07
N ARG A 293 -26.14 -5.41 -11.26
CA ARG A 293 -26.21 -6.68 -12.00
C ARG A 293 -25.83 -6.48 -13.46
N SER A 294 -26.31 -5.39 -14.08
CA SER A 294 -25.97 -5.03 -15.44
C SER A 294 -24.47 -4.78 -15.59
N LEU A 295 -23.88 -3.99 -14.71
CA LEU A 295 -22.44 -3.71 -14.71
C LEU A 295 -21.61 -4.99 -14.54
N HIS A 296 -21.99 -5.84 -13.59
CA HIS A 296 -21.30 -7.12 -13.38
C HIS A 296 -21.41 -8.06 -14.59
N SER A 297 -22.58 -8.06 -15.25
CA SER A 297 -22.79 -8.80 -16.50
C SER A 297 -21.91 -8.27 -17.64
N GLN A 298 -21.79 -6.93 -17.77
CA GLN A 298 -20.90 -6.30 -18.76
C GLN A 298 -19.44 -6.65 -18.52
N ILE A 299 -18.97 -6.60 -17.27
CA ILE A 299 -17.61 -6.99 -16.91
C ILE A 299 -17.36 -8.45 -17.30
N ARG A 300 -18.27 -9.38 -16.96
CA ARG A 300 -18.13 -10.80 -17.34
C ARG A 300 -18.09 -10.99 -18.85
N GLN A 301 -18.91 -10.28 -19.60
CA GLN A 301 -18.90 -10.35 -21.06
C GLN A 301 -17.60 -9.84 -21.67
N GLU A 302 -17.05 -8.73 -21.15
CA GLU A 302 -15.75 -8.20 -21.57
C GLU A 302 -14.60 -9.17 -21.27
N VAL A 303 -14.59 -9.77 -20.08
CA VAL A 303 -13.61 -10.80 -19.67
C VAL A 303 -13.70 -12.01 -20.61
N SER A 304 -14.91 -12.45 -20.92
CA SER A 304 -15.12 -13.59 -21.85
C SER A 304 -14.67 -13.24 -23.28
N LYS A 305 -15.03 -12.07 -23.80
CA LYS A 305 -14.62 -11.62 -25.15
C LYS A 305 -13.09 -11.49 -25.29
N LYS A 306 -12.39 -11.13 -24.23
CA LYS A 306 -10.93 -10.97 -24.22
C LYS A 306 -10.19 -12.27 -23.90
N GLY A 307 -10.89 -13.39 -23.70
CA GLY A 307 -10.28 -14.67 -23.34
C GLY A 307 -9.53 -14.66 -22.00
N MET A 308 -9.94 -13.75 -21.08
CA MET A 308 -9.27 -13.52 -19.79
C MET A 308 -9.97 -14.25 -18.64
N GLN A 309 -10.68 -15.34 -18.89
CA GLN A 309 -11.47 -16.08 -17.89
C GLN A 309 -10.61 -16.59 -16.74
N ASP A 310 -9.36 -16.96 -17.03
CA ASP A 310 -8.37 -17.45 -16.05
C ASP A 310 -7.43 -16.33 -15.53
N ASN A 311 -7.75 -15.07 -15.82
CA ASN A 311 -6.91 -13.94 -15.38
C ASN A 311 -7.15 -13.66 -13.89
N ILE A 312 -6.09 -13.76 -13.09
CA ILE A 312 -6.11 -13.53 -11.62
C ILE A 312 -6.71 -12.15 -11.25
N LYS A 313 -6.61 -11.15 -12.14
CA LYS A 313 -7.15 -9.80 -11.89
C LYS A 313 -8.65 -9.70 -12.17
N LEU A 314 -9.19 -10.54 -13.04
CA LEU A 314 -10.54 -10.43 -13.59
C LEU A 314 -11.38 -11.71 -13.42
N GLY A 315 -10.75 -12.79 -12.96
CA GLY A 315 -11.43 -14.04 -12.64
C GLY A 315 -12.46 -13.86 -11.54
N ALA A 316 -13.49 -14.71 -11.54
CA ALA A 316 -14.54 -14.67 -10.55
C ALA A 316 -13.94 -14.81 -9.15
N GLY A 317 -13.98 -13.73 -8.37
CA GLY A 317 -13.80 -13.76 -6.93
C GLY A 317 -15.14 -14.09 -6.28
#